data_c5ffc3cce79ec1e0d06930d34f19736b
#
_entry.id   c5ffc3cce79ec1e0d06930d34f19736b
#
_cell.length_a   1.000
_cell.length_b   1.000
_cell.length_c   1.000
_cell.angle_alpha   90.00
_cell.angle_beta   90.00
_cell.angle_gamma   90.00
#
_symmetry.space_group_name_H-M   'P 1'
#
loop_
_entity.id
_entity.type
_entity.pdbx_description
1 polymer ?
#
loop_
_entity_poly.entity_id
_entity_poly.type
_entity_poly.pdbx_seq_one_letter_code
_entity_poly.pdbx_strand_id
1 'polypeptide(L)' 'MNDITVSDAIEAIYASLKNDNEELDAHIAALKSAMAREGVKEAAFETSRLVQPNRQGRKLMQSYFRKKGVAVAFV' A
#
# COMPACT_ATOMS: atom_id res chain seq x y z
N MET A 1 -20.26 -6.45 3.89
CA MET A 1 -19.22 -6.92 3.01
C MET A 1 -18.45 -5.77 2.41
N ASN A 2 -17.16 -5.76 2.58
CA ASN A 2 -16.36 -4.62 2.18
C ASN A 2 -15.74 -4.84 0.81
N ASP A 3 -16.37 -4.28 -0.21
CA ASP A 3 -15.78 -4.27 -1.54
C ASP A 3 -14.87 -3.07 -1.65
N ILE A 4 -13.74 -3.16 -0.93
CA ILE A 4 -12.76 -2.09 -0.97
C ILE A 4 -12.08 -2.11 -2.32
N THR A 5 -12.02 -0.94 -2.97
CA THR A 5 -11.30 -0.78 -4.23
C THR A 5 -9.81 -0.65 -3.96
N VAL A 6 -8.99 -0.84 -5.00
CA VAL A 6 -7.55 -0.59 -4.90
C VAL A 6 -7.30 0.83 -4.40
N SER A 7 -8.04 1.81 -4.94
CA SER A 7 -7.89 3.21 -4.53
C SER A 7 -8.19 3.39 -3.04
N ASP A 8 -9.28 2.80 -2.55
CA ASP A 8 -9.64 2.90 -1.13
C ASP A 8 -8.59 2.24 -0.24
N ALA A 9 -8.08 1.09 -0.66
CA ALA A 9 -7.06 0.39 0.11
C ALA A 9 -5.76 1.20 0.17
N ILE A 10 -5.39 1.85 -0.92
CA ILE A 10 -4.21 2.73 -0.95
C ILE A 10 -4.39 3.90 0.01
N GLU A 11 -5.56 4.52 0.01
CA GLU A 11 -5.84 5.64 0.93
C GLU A 11 -5.76 5.17 2.39
N ALA A 12 -6.28 3.99 2.69
CA ALA A 12 -6.20 3.43 4.03
C ALA A 12 -4.75 3.20 4.45
N ILE A 13 -3.90 2.79 3.50
CA ILE A 13 -2.48 2.58 3.77
C ILE A 13 -1.79 3.90 4.07
N TYR A 14 -2.09 4.97 3.33
CA TYR A 14 -1.54 6.29 3.65
C TYR A 14 -1.89 6.69 5.08
N ALA A 15 -3.14 6.48 5.48
CA ALA A 15 -3.58 6.81 6.84
C ALA A 15 -2.85 5.96 7.88
N SER A 16 -2.69 4.66 7.59
CA SER A 16 -1.97 3.76 8.48
C SER A 16 -0.52 4.19 8.68
N LEU A 17 0.15 4.58 7.60
CA LEU A 17 1.54 5.03 7.69
C LEU A 17 1.69 6.27 8.55
N LYS A 18 0.71 7.15 8.54
CA LYS A 18 0.72 8.37 9.37
C LYS A 18 0.35 8.09 10.81
N ASN A 19 -0.16 6.90 11.11
CA ASN A 19 -0.63 6.53 12.43
C ASN A 19 0.16 5.33 12.95
N ASP A 20 1.47 5.43 12.89
CA ASP A 20 2.42 4.41 13.39
C ASP A 20 2.15 3.02 12.83
N ASN A 21 1.80 2.94 11.54
CA ASN A 21 1.53 1.69 10.84
C ASN A 21 0.38 0.90 11.46
N GLU A 22 -0.60 1.60 12.03
CA GLU A 22 -1.74 0.94 12.66
C GLU A 22 -2.48 0.05 11.66
N GLU A 23 -2.55 -1.24 11.98
CA GLU A 23 -3.20 -2.27 11.16
C GLU A 23 -2.69 -2.30 9.72
N LEU A 24 -1.42 -1.96 9.52
CA LEU A 24 -0.83 -1.91 8.19
C LEU A 24 -0.96 -3.25 7.47
N ASP A 25 -0.69 -4.36 8.16
CA ASP A 25 -0.78 -5.69 7.55
C ASP A 25 -2.20 -5.99 7.07
N ALA A 26 -3.21 -5.58 7.83
CA ALA A 26 -4.60 -5.77 7.43
C ALA A 26 -4.93 -4.96 6.18
N HIS A 27 -4.42 -3.73 6.11
CA HIS A 27 -4.65 -2.87 4.94
C HIS A 27 -3.92 -3.41 3.71
N ILE A 28 -2.71 -3.97 3.90
CA ILE A 28 -1.99 -4.58 2.79
C ILE A 28 -2.73 -5.81 2.27
N ALA A 29 -3.28 -6.62 3.17
CA ALA A 29 -4.08 -7.78 2.76
C ALA A 29 -5.31 -7.36 1.98
N ALA A 30 -5.98 -6.29 2.41
CA ALA A 30 -7.13 -5.74 1.69
C ALA A 30 -6.73 -5.23 0.31
N LEU A 31 -5.58 -4.56 0.22
CA LEU A 31 -5.06 -4.09 -1.06
C LEU A 31 -4.77 -5.26 -1.99
N LYS A 32 -4.14 -6.30 -1.48
CA LYS A 32 -3.82 -7.48 -2.29
C LYS A 32 -5.10 -8.10 -2.87
N SER A 33 -6.13 -8.24 -2.05
CA SER A 33 -7.41 -8.78 -2.50
C SER A 33 -8.07 -7.90 -3.56
N ALA A 34 -8.04 -6.58 -3.34
CA ALA A 34 -8.61 -5.64 -4.29
C ALA A 34 -7.87 -5.67 -5.62
N MET A 35 -6.53 -5.75 -5.57
CA MET A 35 -5.71 -5.83 -6.78
C MET A 35 -6.04 -7.09 -7.59
N ALA A 36 -6.19 -8.21 -6.91
CA ALA A 36 -6.54 -9.47 -7.58
C ALA A 36 -7.91 -9.35 -8.24
N ARG A 37 -8.87 -8.75 -7.55
CA ARG A 37 -10.23 -8.59 -8.06
C ARG A 37 -10.30 -7.64 -9.25
N GLU A 38 -9.51 -6.57 -9.21
CA GLU A 38 -9.52 -5.56 -10.27
C GLU A 38 -8.53 -5.82 -11.39
N GLY A 39 -7.70 -6.87 -11.25
CA GLY A 39 -6.70 -7.19 -12.25
C GLY A 39 -5.52 -6.22 -12.26
N VAL A 40 -5.24 -5.56 -11.14
CA VAL A 40 -4.14 -4.62 -11.00
C VAL A 40 -2.90 -5.38 -10.56
N LYS A 41 -1.78 -5.17 -11.23
CA LYS A 41 -0.54 -5.89 -10.94
C LYS A 41 0.41 -5.12 -10.05
N GLU A 42 0.31 -3.80 -10.02
CA GLU A 42 1.15 -2.95 -9.18
C GLU A 42 0.29 -1.89 -8.51
N ALA A 43 0.57 -1.64 -7.23
CA ALA A 43 -0.07 -0.54 -6.52
C ALA A 43 0.80 0.71 -6.65
N ALA A 44 0.24 1.78 -7.18
CA ALA A 44 0.96 3.04 -7.37
C ALA A 44 0.74 3.95 -6.16
N PHE A 45 1.84 4.38 -5.56
CA PHE A 45 1.81 5.28 -4.41
C PHE A 45 2.47 6.60 -4.77
N GLU A 46 1.84 7.69 -4.38
CA GLU A 46 2.41 9.01 -4.58
C GLU A 46 3.47 9.28 -3.52
N THR A 47 4.71 9.47 -3.97
CA THR A 47 5.84 9.68 -3.07
C THR A 47 5.60 10.87 -2.13
N SER A 48 4.98 11.94 -2.65
CA SER A 48 4.71 13.15 -1.88
C SER A 48 3.75 12.92 -0.71
N ARG A 49 3.00 11.84 -0.71
CA ARG A 49 2.04 11.52 0.35
C ARG A 49 2.59 10.56 1.39
N LEU A 50 3.81 10.09 1.20
CA LEU A 50 4.42 9.13 2.13
C LEU A 50 4.99 9.85 3.34
N VAL A 51 4.97 9.17 4.49
CA VAL A 51 5.56 9.67 5.72
C VAL A 51 7.07 9.82 5.59
N GLN A 52 7.69 8.87 4.90
CA GLN A 52 9.12 8.90 4.62
C GLN A 52 9.32 8.83 3.11
N PRO A 53 9.28 9.98 2.43
CA PRO A 53 9.34 10.00 0.96
C PRO A 53 10.75 9.89 0.40
N ASN A 54 11.76 9.70 1.23
CA ASN A 54 13.13 9.57 0.75
C ASN A 54 13.37 8.18 0.15
N ARG A 55 14.53 8.01 -0.49
CA ARG A 55 14.87 6.74 -1.16
C ARG A 55 14.82 5.56 -0.20
N GLN A 56 15.39 5.72 0.99
CA GLN A 56 15.44 4.63 1.96
C GLN A 56 14.04 4.22 2.41
N GLY A 57 13.18 5.19 2.69
CA GLY A 57 11.80 4.92 3.08
C GLY A 57 11.04 4.18 2.00
N ARG A 58 11.22 4.60 0.73
CA ARG A 58 10.57 3.92 -0.39
C ARG A 58 11.06 2.48 -0.55
N LYS A 59 12.36 2.26 -0.40
CA LYS A 59 12.92 0.90 -0.50
C LYS A 59 12.38 0.00 0.60
N LEU A 60 12.32 0.49 1.83
CA LEU A 60 11.78 -0.28 2.94
C LEU A 60 10.32 -0.65 2.71
N MET A 61 9.53 0.31 2.27
CA MET A 61 8.13 0.09 1.99
C MET A 61 7.96 -0.94 0.87
N GLN A 62 8.69 -0.77 -0.21
CA GLN A 62 8.60 -1.68 -1.35
C GLN A 62 8.98 -3.11 -0.95
N SER A 63 10.04 -3.26 -0.17
CA SER A 63 10.50 -4.56 0.30
C SER A 63 9.46 -5.22 1.21
N TYR A 64 8.90 -4.44 2.13
CA TYR A 64 7.91 -4.95 3.07
C TYR A 64 6.65 -5.42 2.36
N PHE A 65 6.16 -4.61 1.42
CA PHE A 65 4.96 -4.96 0.65
C PHE A 65 5.20 -6.18 -0.24
N ARG A 66 6.39 -6.28 -0.81
CA ARG A 66 6.74 -7.43 -1.65
C ARG A 66 6.68 -8.73 -0.84
N LYS A 67 7.14 -8.69 0.42
CA LYS A 67 7.05 -9.85 1.30
C LYS A 67 5.61 -10.27 1.56
N LYS A 68 4.69 -9.32 1.47
CA LYS A 68 3.26 -9.59 1.65
C LYS A 68 2.57 -9.94 0.33
N GLY A 69 3.33 -9.99 -0.76
CA GLY A 69 2.77 -10.35 -2.06
C GLY A 69 2.21 -9.20 -2.86
N VAL A 70 2.62 -7.98 -2.56
CA VAL A 70 2.15 -6.78 -3.26
C VAL A 70 3.32 -6.09 -3.94
N ALA A 71 3.22 -5.89 -5.25
CA ALA A 71 4.20 -5.11 -5.99
C ALA A 71 3.82 -3.63 -5.90
N VAL A 72 4.81 -2.79 -5.57
CA VAL A 72 4.61 -1.37 -5.34
C VAL A 72 5.39 -0.56 -6.37
N ALA A 73 4.76 0.44 -6.94
CA ALA A 73 5.39 1.43 -7.79
C ALA A 73 5.21 2.81 -7.16
N PHE A 74 6.17 3.70 -7.37
CA PHE A 74 6.09 5.06 -6.84
C PHE A 74 5.98 6.07 -7.97
N VAL A 75 5.13 7.03 -7.80
CA VAL A 75 4.93 8.09 -8.78
C VAL A 75 5.13 9.48 -8.18
#